data_89f62d0b3cb44d9aedc34946f57e05bd
#
_entry.id   89f62d0b3cb44d9aedc34946f57e05bd
#
_cell.length_a   1.000
_cell.length_b   1.000
_cell.length_c   1.000
_cell.angle_alpha   90.00
_cell.angle_beta   90.00
_cell.angle_gamma   90.00
#
_symmetry.space_group_name_H-M   'P 1'
#
loop_
_entity.id
_entity.type
_entity.pdbx_description
1 polymer ?
#
loop_
_entity_poly.entity_id
_entity_poly.type
_entity_poly.pdbx_seq_one_letter_code
_entity_poly.pdbx_strand_id
1 'polypeptide(L)'
;MDKLFIKSDVLLKDSFQLAWNVYESGFEPNYIIGVWRGGAPVGIAVQEFLNVLGIKSDHVAIRTSYYSGIGERKDSVQVYGLNYVIRQLESEDRLLIVDDVHDTGNSVAQIIADIAAACKKNTPEIKIATPYYKPNKSQTGNKPDYYIHEPAQWLVFPHELDGLSLEEIIENKPELANLIDKIKHHI
;
A
#
# COMPACT_ATOMS: atom_id res chain seq x y z
N MET A 1 13.78 17.91 6.61
CA MET A 1 12.45 17.28 6.83
C MET A 1 12.64 16.17 7.82
N ASP A 2 11.82 16.10 8.86
CA ASP A 2 11.92 15.05 9.89
C ASP A 2 11.49 13.71 9.30
N LYS A 3 12.40 12.71 9.34
CA LYS A 3 12.18 11.36 8.80
C LYS A 3 11.89 10.39 9.94
N LEU A 4 10.88 9.54 9.77
CA LEU A 4 10.57 8.43 10.66
C LEU A 4 10.93 7.11 9.96
N PHE A 5 11.99 6.46 10.42
CA PHE A 5 12.42 5.17 9.90
C PHE A 5 11.62 4.02 10.54
N ILE A 6 10.87 3.34 9.71
CA ILE A 6 10.05 2.19 10.14
C ILE A 6 10.91 0.93 10.14
N LYS A 7 10.92 0.20 11.25
CA LYS A 7 11.64 -1.07 11.35
C LYS A 7 10.82 -2.22 10.76
N SER A 8 11.49 -3.25 10.26
CA SER A 8 10.86 -4.39 9.59
C SER A 8 9.89 -5.16 10.50
N ASP A 9 10.26 -5.36 11.75
CA ASP A 9 9.45 -6.04 12.76
C ASP A 9 8.22 -5.21 13.16
N VAL A 10 8.37 -3.87 13.21
CA VAL A 10 7.25 -2.96 13.47
C VAL A 10 6.25 -2.99 12.32
N LEU A 11 6.72 -2.86 11.06
CA LEU A 11 5.85 -2.93 9.89
C LEU A 11 5.09 -4.26 9.82
N LEU A 12 5.78 -5.37 10.06
CA LEU A 12 5.16 -6.71 10.05
C LEU A 12 4.10 -6.85 11.14
N LYS A 13 4.41 -6.41 12.37
CA LYS A 13 3.46 -6.40 13.50
C LYS A 13 2.22 -5.56 13.17
N ASP A 14 2.43 -4.35 12.67
CA ASP A 14 1.34 -3.44 12.29
C ASP A 14 0.48 -4.02 11.16
N SER A 15 1.10 -4.74 10.21
CA SER A 15 0.38 -5.42 9.14
C SER A 15 -0.53 -6.54 9.66
N PHE A 16 -0.08 -7.31 10.65
CA PHE A 16 -0.92 -8.31 11.31
C PHE A 16 -2.04 -7.67 12.13
N GLN A 17 -1.75 -6.57 12.84
CA GLN A 17 -2.79 -5.82 13.56
C GLN A 17 -3.83 -5.24 12.61
N LEU A 18 -3.39 -4.76 11.45
CA LEU A 18 -4.27 -4.27 10.39
C LEU A 18 -5.21 -5.37 9.89
N ALA A 19 -4.68 -6.57 9.66
CA ALA A 19 -5.47 -7.74 9.27
C ALA A 19 -6.49 -8.13 10.36
N TRP A 20 -6.09 -8.07 11.64
CA TRP A 20 -7.01 -8.28 12.75
C TRP A 20 -8.16 -7.29 12.75
N ASN A 21 -7.88 -6.00 12.52
CA ASN A 21 -8.91 -4.95 12.46
C ASN A 21 -9.91 -5.20 11.30
N VAL A 22 -9.41 -5.68 10.16
CA VAL A 22 -10.27 -6.10 9.03
C VAL A 22 -11.18 -7.25 9.45
N TYR A 23 -10.62 -8.29 10.05
CA TYR A 23 -11.36 -9.46 10.52
C TYR A 23 -12.43 -9.10 11.57
N GLU A 24 -12.06 -8.32 12.58
CA GLU A 24 -12.95 -7.92 13.67
C GLU A 24 -14.13 -7.06 13.17
N SER A 25 -13.96 -6.34 12.06
CA SER A 25 -15.03 -5.58 11.43
C SER A 25 -16.10 -6.43 10.74
N GLY A 26 -15.84 -7.74 10.56
CA GLY A 26 -16.70 -8.64 9.79
C GLY A 26 -16.53 -8.52 8.27
N PHE A 27 -15.55 -7.75 7.78
CA PHE A 27 -15.25 -7.67 6.36
C PHE A 27 -14.37 -8.86 5.94
N GLU A 28 -14.91 -9.71 5.09
CA GLU A 28 -14.26 -10.91 4.57
C GLU A 28 -13.92 -10.72 3.08
N PRO A 29 -12.74 -10.23 2.72
CA PRO A 29 -12.40 -9.97 1.33
C PRO A 29 -12.24 -11.26 0.51
N ASN A 30 -12.90 -11.31 -0.65
CA ASN A 30 -12.69 -12.34 -1.67
C ASN A 30 -11.40 -12.06 -2.47
N TYR A 31 -11.03 -10.78 -2.59
CA TYR A 31 -9.87 -10.32 -3.33
C TYR A 31 -9.06 -9.33 -2.51
N ILE A 32 -7.73 -9.44 -2.60
CA ILE A 32 -6.78 -8.50 -1.99
C ILE A 32 -5.86 -7.96 -3.08
N ILE A 33 -5.78 -6.63 -3.17
CA ILE A 33 -4.82 -5.93 -4.03
C ILE A 33 -3.73 -5.33 -3.14
N GLY A 34 -2.47 -5.75 -3.31
CA GLY A 34 -1.32 -5.06 -2.76
C GLY A 34 -0.79 -4.03 -3.76
N VAL A 35 -0.69 -2.76 -3.34
CA VAL A 35 -0.16 -1.70 -4.21
C VAL A 35 1.36 -1.78 -4.24
N TRP A 36 1.93 -2.08 -5.40
CA TRP A 36 3.37 -2.12 -5.60
C TRP A 36 3.92 -0.68 -5.59
N ARG A 37 4.96 -0.35 -4.79
CA ARG A 37 5.91 -1.25 -4.13
C ARG A 37 5.56 -1.50 -2.66
N GLY A 38 5.33 -0.46 -1.87
CA GLY A 38 5.28 -0.51 -0.43
C GLY A 38 4.11 -1.31 0.15
N GLY A 39 2.97 -1.29 -0.53
CA GLY A 39 1.81 -2.10 -0.15
C GLY A 39 1.97 -3.61 -0.36
N ALA A 40 2.96 -4.06 -1.15
CA ALA A 40 3.17 -5.49 -1.39
C ALA A 40 3.55 -6.27 -0.12
N PRO A 41 4.59 -5.89 0.67
CA PRO A 41 4.91 -6.59 1.91
C PRO A 41 3.79 -6.54 2.95
N VAL A 42 3.06 -5.42 3.05
CA VAL A 42 1.89 -5.29 3.93
C VAL A 42 0.77 -6.22 3.46
N GLY A 43 0.47 -6.22 2.16
CA GLY A 43 -0.57 -7.06 1.56
C GLY A 43 -0.32 -8.55 1.75
N ILE A 44 0.94 -9.00 1.63
CA ILE A 44 1.33 -10.39 1.92
C ILE A 44 1.02 -10.73 3.38
N ALA A 45 1.46 -9.91 4.34
CA ALA A 45 1.24 -10.17 5.75
C ALA A 45 -0.25 -10.16 6.12
N VAL A 46 -1.03 -9.24 5.57
CA VAL A 46 -2.48 -9.16 5.74
C VAL A 46 -3.16 -10.42 5.22
N GLN A 47 -2.83 -10.82 3.99
CA GLN A 47 -3.40 -12.01 3.35
C GLN A 47 -3.09 -13.28 4.14
N GLU A 48 -1.84 -13.49 4.54
CA GLU A 48 -1.41 -14.63 5.33
C GLU A 48 -2.16 -14.72 6.68
N PHE A 49 -2.30 -13.58 7.36
CA PHE A 49 -3.00 -13.53 8.66
C PHE A 49 -4.50 -13.82 8.50
N LEU A 50 -5.17 -13.22 7.52
CA LEU A 50 -6.59 -13.50 7.22
C LEU A 50 -6.81 -14.96 6.84
N ASN A 51 -5.86 -15.56 6.09
CA ASN A 51 -5.92 -16.97 5.73
C ASN A 51 -5.85 -17.90 6.95
N VAL A 52 -5.06 -17.57 7.98
CA VAL A 52 -5.02 -18.30 9.26
C VAL A 52 -6.36 -18.20 9.98
N LEU A 53 -7.06 -17.07 9.87
CA LEU A 53 -8.39 -16.86 10.44
C LEU A 53 -9.53 -17.49 9.62
N GLY A 54 -9.19 -18.21 8.53
CA GLY A 54 -10.17 -18.91 7.68
C GLY A 54 -10.71 -18.12 6.51
N ILE A 55 -10.32 -16.85 6.35
CA ILE A 55 -10.73 -16.02 5.20
C ILE A 55 -9.83 -16.34 4.01
N LYS A 56 -10.42 -16.95 2.97
CA LYS A 56 -9.72 -17.28 1.73
C LYS A 56 -9.95 -16.17 0.69
N SER A 57 -8.87 -15.59 0.22
CA SER A 57 -8.91 -14.54 -0.79
C SER A 57 -7.95 -14.83 -1.93
N ASP A 58 -8.34 -14.49 -3.15
CA ASP A 58 -7.41 -14.34 -4.26
C ASP A 58 -6.67 -13.01 -4.13
N HIS A 59 -5.44 -12.93 -4.64
CA HIS A 59 -4.60 -11.77 -4.40
C HIS A 59 -3.71 -11.43 -5.59
N VAL A 60 -3.42 -10.15 -5.74
CA VAL A 60 -2.57 -9.63 -6.81
C VAL A 60 -1.82 -8.38 -6.36
N ALA A 61 -0.60 -8.22 -6.86
CA ALA A 61 0.10 -6.95 -6.77
C ALA A 61 -0.15 -6.13 -8.03
N ILE A 62 -0.52 -4.86 -7.87
CA ILE A 62 -0.69 -3.90 -8.95
C ILE A 62 0.28 -2.73 -8.79
N ARG A 63 0.62 -2.09 -9.89
CA ARG A 63 1.53 -0.94 -9.87
C ARG A 63 0.79 0.34 -10.20
N THR A 64 1.07 1.40 -9.43
CA THR A 64 0.70 2.77 -9.80
C THR A 64 1.95 3.56 -10.21
N SER A 65 1.81 4.50 -11.12
CA SER A 65 2.86 5.46 -11.46
C SER A 65 2.27 6.86 -11.63
N TYR A 66 2.96 7.84 -11.07
CA TYR A 66 2.67 9.24 -11.30
C TYR A 66 3.23 9.66 -12.66
N TYR A 67 2.41 10.28 -13.47
CA TYR A 67 2.83 10.90 -14.71
C TYR A 67 2.72 12.42 -14.56
N SER A 68 3.85 13.10 -14.42
CA SER A 68 3.90 14.55 -14.55
C SER A 68 3.81 14.89 -16.04
N GLY A 69 2.68 15.49 -16.43
CA GLY A 69 2.48 15.89 -17.83
C GLY A 69 3.46 16.98 -18.25
N ILE A 70 4.06 16.83 -19.42
CA ILE A 70 4.82 17.92 -20.08
C ILE A 70 3.81 18.78 -20.82
N GLY A 71 3.69 20.06 -20.45
CA GLY A 71 2.78 21.02 -21.07
C GLY A 71 1.38 21.06 -20.40
N GLU A 72 0.31 21.19 -21.20
CA GLU A 72 -1.08 21.34 -20.71
C GLU A 72 -1.74 20.06 -20.17
N ARG A 73 -1.02 18.94 -20.10
CA ARG A 73 -1.55 17.69 -19.55
C ARG A 73 -1.53 17.73 -18.02
N LYS A 74 -2.68 17.49 -17.40
CA LYS A 74 -2.81 17.34 -15.94
C LYS A 74 -1.99 16.14 -15.45
N ASP A 75 -1.41 16.27 -14.27
CA ASP A 75 -0.83 15.14 -13.53
C ASP A 75 -1.86 14.03 -13.42
N SER A 76 -1.47 12.82 -13.79
CA SER A 76 -2.36 11.67 -13.75
C SER A 76 -1.67 10.47 -13.11
N VAL A 77 -2.45 9.66 -12.40
CA VAL A 77 -2.00 8.35 -11.92
C VAL A 77 -2.40 7.30 -12.95
N GLN A 78 -1.45 6.47 -13.35
CA GLN A 78 -1.72 5.31 -14.19
C GLN A 78 -1.63 4.04 -13.36
N VAL A 79 -2.56 3.10 -13.60
CA VAL A 79 -2.66 1.82 -12.90
C VAL A 79 -2.37 0.68 -13.85
N TYR A 80 -1.53 -0.27 -13.42
CA TYR A 80 -1.12 -1.42 -14.22
C TYR A 80 -1.40 -2.72 -13.45
N GLY A 81 -1.85 -3.75 -14.16
CA GLY A 81 -2.07 -5.08 -13.60
C GLY A 81 -3.49 -5.37 -13.14
N LEU A 82 -4.44 -4.43 -13.25
CA LEU A 82 -5.84 -4.64 -12.84
C LEU A 82 -6.62 -5.66 -13.68
N ASN A 83 -6.18 -5.95 -14.91
CA ASN A 83 -6.95 -6.79 -15.85
C ASN A 83 -7.27 -8.18 -15.31
N TYR A 84 -6.42 -8.74 -14.47
CA TYR A 84 -6.66 -10.04 -13.84
C TYR A 84 -7.90 -9.99 -12.93
N VAL A 85 -7.92 -9.04 -12.01
CA VAL A 85 -8.98 -8.90 -11.01
C VAL A 85 -10.30 -8.46 -11.69
N ILE A 86 -10.24 -7.42 -12.55
CA ILE A 86 -11.43 -6.88 -13.22
C ILE A 86 -12.26 -7.96 -13.96
N ARG A 87 -11.58 -8.98 -14.52
CA ARG A 87 -12.27 -10.06 -15.25
C ARG A 87 -13.03 -11.02 -14.36
N GLN A 88 -12.79 -11.01 -13.07
CA GLN A 88 -13.34 -11.96 -12.11
C GLN A 88 -14.30 -11.31 -11.11
N LEU A 89 -14.22 -9.99 -10.93
CA LEU A 89 -15.03 -9.27 -9.96
C LEU A 89 -16.52 -9.25 -10.33
N GLU A 90 -17.33 -9.59 -9.34
CA GLU A 90 -18.80 -9.48 -9.37
C GLU A 90 -19.27 -8.54 -8.26
N SER A 91 -20.53 -8.10 -8.35
CA SER A 91 -21.13 -7.13 -7.41
C SER A 91 -21.18 -7.58 -5.95
N GLU A 92 -21.23 -8.89 -5.73
CA GLU A 92 -21.28 -9.53 -4.41
C GLU A 92 -19.91 -9.72 -3.79
N ASP A 93 -18.84 -9.50 -4.55
CA ASP A 93 -17.46 -9.63 -4.05
C ASP A 93 -17.07 -8.48 -3.11
N ARG A 94 -16.04 -8.73 -2.34
CA ARG A 94 -15.41 -7.77 -1.43
C ARG A 94 -13.94 -7.67 -1.75
N LEU A 95 -13.51 -6.47 -2.07
CA LEU A 95 -12.13 -6.17 -2.45
C LEU A 95 -11.45 -5.34 -1.37
N LEU A 96 -10.31 -5.81 -0.88
CA LEU A 96 -9.43 -5.07 0.01
C LEU A 96 -8.23 -4.52 -0.76
N ILE A 97 -8.08 -3.20 -0.79
CA ILE A 97 -6.87 -2.54 -1.31
C ILE A 97 -5.93 -2.28 -0.15
N VAL A 98 -4.71 -2.80 -0.24
CA VAL A 98 -3.68 -2.69 0.80
C VAL A 98 -2.50 -1.88 0.27
N ASP A 99 -2.13 -0.82 1.00
CA ASP A 99 -0.94 -0.02 0.74
C ASP A 99 -0.13 0.17 2.03
N ASP A 100 1.10 0.67 1.96
CA ASP A 100 1.93 0.96 3.13
C ASP A 100 1.55 2.29 3.79
N VAL A 101 1.19 3.29 3.00
CA VAL A 101 0.74 4.59 3.47
C VAL A 101 -0.34 5.20 2.60
N HIS A 102 -1.39 5.72 3.24
CA HIS A 102 -2.36 6.59 2.60
C HIS A 102 -1.95 8.05 2.81
N ASP A 103 -1.16 8.58 1.85
CA ASP A 103 -0.67 9.98 1.88
C ASP A 103 -1.68 10.91 1.18
N THR A 104 -1.52 11.16 -0.12
CA THR A 104 -2.46 12.00 -0.90
C THR A 104 -3.78 11.30 -1.21
N GLY A 105 -3.79 9.97 -1.24
CA GLY A 105 -4.92 9.14 -1.62
C GLY A 105 -5.12 8.98 -3.14
N ASN A 106 -4.35 9.69 -3.96
CA ASN A 106 -4.55 9.73 -5.42
C ASN A 106 -4.39 8.35 -6.08
N SER A 107 -3.42 7.54 -5.66
CA SER A 107 -3.20 6.18 -6.20
C SER A 107 -4.41 5.29 -5.95
N VAL A 108 -4.89 5.24 -4.72
CA VAL A 108 -6.04 4.41 -4.34
C VAL A 108 -7.33 4.92 -5.01
N ALA A 109 -7.53 6.24 -5.06
CA ALA A 109 -8.69 6.83 -5.74
C ALA A 109 -8.72 6.46 -7.23
N GLN A 110 -7.56 6.46 -7.92
CA GLN A 110 -7.48 6.06 -9.32
C GLN A 110 -7.75 4.56 -9.51
N ILE A 111 -7.23 3.71 -8.63
CA ILE A 111 -7.52 2.26 -8.66
C ILE A 111 -9.03 2.02 -8.56
N ILE A 112 -9.69 2.66 -7.60
CA ILE A 112 -11.15 2.54 -7.40
C ILE A 112 -11.92 3.04 -8.63
N ALA A 113 -11.51 4.17 -9.19
CA ALA A 113 -12.13 4.74 -10.38
C ALA A 113 -12.00 3.81 -11.60
N ASP A 114 -10.83 3.21 -11.82
CA ASP A 114 -10.58 2.30 -12.93
C ASP A 114 -11.39 1.00 -12.78
N ILE A 115 -11.49 0.45 -11.56
CA ILE A 115 -12.35 -0.72 -11.25
C ILE A 115 -13.80 -0.38 -11.52
N ALA A 116 -14.30 0.74 -11.00
CA ALA A 116 -15.69 1.15 -11.18
C ALA A 116 -16.05 1.38 -12.65
N ALA A 117 -15.14 2.01 -13.42
CA ALA A 117 -15.32 2.23 -14.84
C ALA A 117 -15.39 0.91 -15.65
N ALA A 118 -14.57 -0.07 -15.28
CA ALA A 118 -14.50 -1.35 -15.97
C ALA A 118 -15.63 -2.30 -15.55
N CYS A 119 -15.89 -2.46 -14.25
CA CYS A 119 -16.88 -3.40 -13.71
C CYS A 119 -18.30 -2.87 -13.76
N LYS A 120 -18.51 -1.54 -13.78
CA LYS A 120 -19.83 -0.90 -13.84
C LYS A 120 -20.77 -1.42 -12.74
N LYS A 121 -21.87 -2.10 -13.13
CA LYS A 121 -22.83 -2.69 -12.18
C LYS A 121 -22.26 -3.84 -11.35
N ASN A 122 -21.16 -4.44 -11.78
CA ASN A 122 -20.44 -5.50 -11.07
C ASN A 122 -19.32 -4.96 -10.17
N THR A 123 -19.28 -3.66 -9.89
CA THR A 123 -18.31 -3.08 -8.96
C THR A 123 -18.53 -3.65 -7.57
N PRO A 124 -17.51 -4.30 -6.95
CA PRO A 124 -17.65 -4.91 -5.63
C PRO A 124 -17.70 -3.88 -4.50
N GLU A 125 -17.96 -4.32 -3.29
CA GLU A 125 -17.64 -3.52 -2.10
C GLU A 125 -16.13 -3.39 -1.96
N ILE A 126 -15.60 -2.16 -1.91
CA ILE A 126 -14.16 -1.88 -1.83
C ILE A 126 -13.84 -1.23 -0.50
N LYS A 127 -12.87 -1.78 0.23
CA LYS A 127 -12.29 -1.17 1.42
C LYS A 127 -10.78 -0.99 1.29
N ILE A 128 -10.25 -0.03 2.06
CA ILE A 128 -8.84 0.40 2.02
C ILE A 128 -8.22 0.11 3.38
N ALA A 129 -7.05 -0.55 3.38
CA ALA A 129 -6.28 -0.84 4.57
C ALA A 129 -4.83 -0.38 4.40
N THR A 130 -4.34 0.44 5.34
CA THR A 130 -2.94 0.90 5.37
C THR A 130 -2.44 0.99 6.80
N PRO A 131 -1.22 0.59 7.14
CA PRO A 131 -0.71 0.80 8.49
C PRO A 131 -0.54 2.28 8.84
N TYR A 132 -0.28 3.14 7.83
CA TYR A 132 -0.06 4.57 8.05
C TYR A 132 -1.01 5.44 7.22
N TYR A 133 -1.60 6.46 7.87
CA TYR A 133 -2.49 7.43 7.24
C TYR A 133 -2.04 8.85 7.55
N LYS A 134 -2.02 9.73 6.55
CA LYS A 134 -1.66 11.15 6.67
C LYS A 134 -2.84 12.06 6.34
N PRO A 135 -3.74 12.31 7.31
CA PRO A 135 -4.96 13.08 7.08
C PRO A 135 -4.71 14.48 6.51
N ASN A 136 -3.62 15.14 6.97
CA ASN A 136 -3.27 16.49 6.55
C ASN A 136 -2.72 16.60 5.12
N LYS A 137 -2.42 15.48 4.47
CA LYS A 137 -1.95 15.42 3.08
C LYS A 137 -2.98 14.91 2.09
N SER A 138 -4.09 14.35 2.58
CA SER A 138 -5.14 13.81 1.74
C SER A 138 -5.68 14.89 0.78
N GLN A 139 -5.66 14.59 -0.53
CA GLN A 139 -6.17 15.45 -1.59
C GLN A 139 -7.53 14.97 -2.12
N THR A 140 -7.86 13.71 -1.88
CA THR A 140 -9.10 13.08 -2.39
C THR A 140 -10.26 13.19 -1.42
N GLY A 141 -9.99 13.58 -0.17
CA GLY A 141 -10.97 13.53 0.92
C GLY A 141 -11.31 12.10 1.39
N ASN A 142 -10.75 11.08 0.75
CA ASN A 142 -10.95 9.69 1.14
C ASN A 142 -10.05 9.37 2.35
N LYS A 143 -10.64 8.65 3.30
CA LYS A 143 -9.94 8.09 4.46
C LYS A 143 -9.87 6.58 4.27
N PRO A 144 -8.74 5.91 4.63
CA PRO A 144 -8.73 4.45 4.65
C PRO A 144 -9.73 3.90 5.70
N ASP A 145 -10.35 2.78 5.39
CA ASP A 145 -11.30 2.11 6.30
C ASP A 145 -10.57 1.56 7.54
N TYR A 146 -9.34 1.09 7.32
CA TYR A 146 -8.49 0.52 8.37
C TYR A 146 -7.11 1.16 8.32
N TYR A 147 -6.64 1.64 9.47
CA TYR A 147 -5.27 2.14 9.65
C TYR A 147 -4.83 2.03 11.12
N ILE A 148 -3.53 2.15 11.38
CA ILE A 148 -2.95 2.00 12.72
C ILE A 148 -2.40 3.35 13.23
N HIS A 149 -1.64 4.07 12.40
CA HIS A 149 -0.90 5.26 12.80
C HIS A 149 -1.23 6.49 11.93
N GLU A 150 -1.14 7.69 12.54
CA GLU A 150 -1.29 8.99 11.85
C GLU A 150 -0.02 9.86 12.00
N PRO A 151 1.11 9.51 11.38
CA PRO A 151 2.35 10.27 11.49
C PRO A 151 2.32 11.55 10.66
N ALA A 152 2.99 12.60 11.17
CA ALA A 152 3.23 13.83 10.43
C ALA A 152 4.55 13.80 9.63
N GLN A 153 5.52 12.96 10.05
CA GLN A 153 6.86 12.88 9.50
C GLN A 153 6.88 12.26 8.11
N TRP A 154 8.01 12.40 7.42
CA TRP A 154 8.30 11.61 6.23
C TRP A 154 8.63 10.17 6.64
N LEU A 155 7.88 9.20 6.12
CA LEU A 155 8.11 7.78 6.41
C LEU A 155 9.18 7.22 5.49
N VAL A 156 10.09 6.44 6.08
CA VAL A 156 11.07 5.63 5.35
C VAL A 156 10.84 4.16 5.73
N PHE A 157 10.32 3.40 4.79
CA PHE A 157 9.97 2.00 5.01
C PHE A 157 11.22 1.09 5.00
N PRO A 158 11.14 -0.12 5.58
CA PRO A 158 12.29 -1.04 5.65
C PRO A 158 12.90 -1.36 4.28
N HIS A 159 12.07 -1.48 3.25
CA HIS A 159 12.44 -1.81 1.88
C HIS A 159 12.89 -0.59 1.05
N GLU A 160 12.85 0.62 1.59
CA GLU A 160 13.25 1.84 0.87
C GLU A 160 14.70 2.21 1.15
N LEU A 161 15.46 2.40 0.07
CA LEU A 161 16.85 2.87 0.09
C LEU A 161 17.03 4.08 -0.84
N ASP A 162 16.22 4.19 -1.86
CA ASP A 162 16.30 5.28 -2.82
C ASP A 162 16.02 6.64 -2.14
N GLY A 163 16.89 7.62 -2.43
CA GLY A 163 16.82 8.95 -1.81
C GLY A 163 17.36 9.04 -0.38
N LEU A 164 18.02 7.99 0.14
CA LEU A 164 18.77 8.04 1.40
C LEU A 164 20.26 8.31 1.14
N SER A 165 20.90 9.09 2.03
CA SER A 165 22.33 9.21 2.04
C SER A 165 23.01 7.95 2.63
N LEU A 166 24.31 7.78 2.35
CA LEU A 166 25.05 6.64 2.92
C LEU A 166 25.04 6.67 4.45
N GLU A 167 25.14 7.85 5.06
CA GLU A 167 25.08 8.04 6.51
C GLU A 167 23.73 7.60 7.07
N GLU A 168 22.63 7.99 6.41
CA GLU A 168 21.27 7.58 6.80
C GLU A 168 21.08 6.06 6.71
N ILE A 169 21.68 5.42 5.69
CA ILE A 169 21.63 3.96 5.53
C ILE A 169 22.41 3.28 6.66
N ILE A 170 23.64 3.75 6.95
CA ILE A 170 24.48 3.19 8.01
C ILE A 170 23.80 3.29 9.38
N GLU A 171 23.20 4.44 9.67
CA GLU A 171 22.59 4.70 10.97
C GLU A 171 21.26 3.95 11.15
N ASN A 172 20.43 3.87 10.10
CA ASN A 172 19.04 3.46 10.23
C ASN A 172 18.68 2.12 9.59
N LYS A 173 19.64 1.49 8.85
CA LYS A 173 19.46 0.19 8.17
C LYS A 173 20.54 -0.82 8.62
N PRO A 174 20.55 -1.20 9.92
CA PRO A 174 21.59 -2.09 10.47
C PRO A 174 21.62 -3.46 9.79
N GLU A 175 20.55 -3.91 9.18
CA GLU A 175 20.47 -5.13 8.38
C GLU A 175 21.40 -5.11 7.16
N LEU A 176 21.82 -3.92 6.71
CA LEU A 176 22.74 -3.75 5.58
C LEU A 176 24.22 -3.66 5.99
N ALA A 177 24.54 -3.73 7.30
CA ALA A 177 25.91 -3.51 7.80
C ALA A 177 26.97 -4.32 7.04
N ASN A 178 26.70 -5.58 6.71
CA ASN A 178 27.61 -6.46 5.96
C ASN A 178 27.74 -6.10 4.47
N LEU A 179 26.87 -5.23 3.95
CA LEU A 179 26.83 -4.83 2.54
C LEU A 179 27.32 -3.39 2.33
N ILE A 180 27.45 -2.60 3.40
CA ILE A 180 27.80 -1.18 3.33
C ILE A 180 29.11 -0.96 2.53
N ASP A 181 30.16 -1.74 2.80
CA ASP A 181 31.43 -1.63 2.08
C ASP A 181 31.32 -1.95 0.59
N LYS A 182 30.33 -2.74 0.20
CA LYS A 182 30.10 -3.09 -1.22
C LYS A 182 29.30 -2.01 -1.94
N ILE A 183 28.33 -1.41 -1.26
CA ILE A 183 27.41 -0.44 -1.89
C ILE A 183 27.93 0.99 -1.89
N LYS A 184 28.82 1.37 -0.97
CA LYS A 184 29.37 2.74 -0.83
C LYS A 184 30.08 3.29 -2.08
N HIS A 185 30.47 2.43 -3.00
CA HIS A 185 31.08 2.83 -4.27
C HIS A 185 30.04 3.05 -5.41
N HIS A 186 28.75 2.80 -5.13
CA HIS A 186 27.65 2.89 -6.09
C HIS A 186 26.61 3.96 -5.72
N ILE A 187 26.78 4.60 -4.56
CA ILE A 187 25.88 5.64 -4.02
C ILE A 187 26.58 7.00 -4.05
#